data_50687d70556f51501c1239c5c177045d
#
_entry.id   50687d70556f51501c1239c5c177045d
#
_cell.length_a   1.000
_cell.length_b   1.000
_cell.length_c   1.000
_cell.angle_alpha   90.00
_cell.angle_beta   90.00
_cell.angle_gamma   90.00
#
_symmetry.space_group_name_H-M   'P 1'
#
loop_
_entity.id
_entity.type
_entity.pdbx_description
1 polymer ?
#
loop_
_entity_poly.entity_id
_entity_poly.type
_entity_poly.pdbx_seq_one_letter_code
_entity_poly.pdbx_strand_id
1 'polypeptide(L)'
;MQGNERNGNCKKPERKVSQTQENEKTRKSDRDTGKDFTRDEERLKRIVAEIGAPDSEAKERAKERQDSLAKVPGSLGELEKISVKMAGITGNVTGNSLKKQCVALFCADNGVISEGVASAPRSVTSSQTVNFTRRITGVSSQARYFGIDILDIDMGVADDIPKELCTDKMTDEHGGIPVKIVNRKIAAGTRNL
;
A
#
# COMPACT_ATOMS: atom_id res chain seq x y z
N MET A 1 32.89 23.21 63.09
CA MET A 1 34.11 23.22 62.22
C MET A 1 33.64 22.99 60.80
N GLN A 2 33.62 24.04 60.07
CA GLN A 2 34.22 24.27 58.75
C GLN A 2 33.83 23.19 57.71
N GLY A 3 33.01 23.40 56.74
CA GLY A 3 33.10 24.41 55.69
C GLY A 3 33.80 23.84 54.46
N ASN A 4 33.10 23.52 53.43
CA ASN A 4 33.61 23.82 52.08
C ASN A 4 32.54 23.73 50.98
N GLU A 5 32.03 24.86 50.61
CA GLU A 5 31.29 25.06 49.36
C GLU A 5 32.27 24.94 48.17
N ARG A 6 31.90 24.13 47.16
CA ARG A 6 32.50 24.31 45.82
C ARG A 6 31.40 24.43 44.77
N ASN A 7 31.15 25.68 44.45
CA ASN A 7 30.49 26.10 43.22
C ASN A 7 31.25 25.57 42.00
N GLY A 8 30.63 24.74 41.22
CA GLY A 8 31.13 24.28 39.92
C GLY A 8 30.15 24.67 38.80
N ASN A 9 30.36 25.85 38.25
CA ASN A 9 29.62 26.42 37.14
C ASN A 9 29.92 25.64 35.86
N CYS A 10 29.07 24.72 35.46
CA CYS A 10 29.21 23.98 34.23
C CYS A 10 28.44 24.70 33.10
N LYS A 11 29.20 25.47 32.30
CA LYS A 11 28.71 26.12 31.08
C LYS A 11 28.28 25.04 30.06
N LYS A 12 27.02 25.02 29.64
CA LYS A 12 26.54 24.24 28.51
C LYS A 12 27.14 24.78 27.20
N PRO A 13 27.67 23.93 26.32
CA PRO A 13 28.09 24.37 24.99
C PRO A 13 26.89 24.64 24.09
N GLU A 14 26.96 25.75 23.38
CA GLU A 14 25.95 26.21 22.42
C GLU A 14 25.81 25.25 21.22
N ARG A 15 24.64 24.65 21.07
CA ARG A 15 24.25 23.95 19.85
C ARG A 15 23.51 24.90 18.91
N LYS A 16 24.24 25.62 18.08
CA LYS A 16 23.64 26.50 17.05
C LYS A 16 24.04 26.21 15.61
N VAL A 17 24.61 25.04 15.28
CA VAL A 17 25.07 24.76 13.90
C VAL A 17 24.26 23.63 13.18
N SER A 18 23.41 22.91 13.87
CA SER A 18 22.71 21.75 13.25
C SER A 18 21.36 22.04 12.58
N GLN A 19 20.69 23.13 12.94
CA GLN A 19 19.33 23.41 12.41
C GLN A 19 19.29 23.92 10.97
N THR A 20 20.37 24.56 10.48
CA THR A 20 20.41 25.11 9.13
C THR A 20 20.66 24.00 8.07
N GLN A 21 21.45 23.00 8.42
CA GLN A 21 21.73 21.87 7.49
C GLN A 21 20.58 20.86 7.39
N GLU A 22 19.81 20.66 8.46
CA GLU A 22 18.59 19.84 8.40
C GLU A 22 17.49 20.51 7.58
N ASN A 23 17.32 21.83 7.70
CA ASN A 23 16.36 22.58 6.89
C ASN A 23 16.71 22.64 5.40
N GLU A 24 18.00 22.59 5.02
CA GLU A 24 18.39 22.51 3.61
C GLU A 24 18.20 21.10 3.00
N LYS A 25 18.42 20.04 3.79
CA LYS A 25 18.13 18.65 3.34
C LYS A 25 16.63 18.42 3.15
N THR A 26 15.80 18.94 4.04
CA THR A 26 14.34 18.83 3.94
C THR A 26 13.81 19.62 2.73
N ARG A 27 14.35 20.83 2.46
CA ARG A 27 13.96 21.63 1.28
C ARG A 27 14.45 21.07 -0.06
N LYS A 28 15.50 20.23 -0.08
CA LYS A 28 15.93 19.51 -1.29
C LYS A 28 15.05 18.28 -1.57
N SER A 29 14.60 17.58 -0.51
CA SER A 29 13.64 16.47 -0.62
C SER A 29 12.31 16.93 -1.22
N ASP A 30 11.78 18.08 -0.78
CA ASP A 30 10.50 18.61 -1.24
C ASP A 30 10.51 19.11 -2.70
N ARG A 31 11.69 19.44 -3.25
CA ARG A 31 11.83 19.84 -4.67
C ARG A 31 11.92 18.66 -5.63
N ASP A 32 12.32 17.51 -5.15
CA ASP A 32 12.42 16.28 -5.98
C ASP A 32 11.06 15.57 -6.06
N THR A 33 10.24 15.65 -5.01
CA THR A 33 8.87 15.08 -5.00
C THR A 33 7.92 15.74 -6.00
N GLY A 34 8.09 17.04 -6.30
CA GLY A 34 7.22 17.74 -7.26
C GLY A 34 7.43 17.34 -8.73
N LYS A 35 8.65 16.93 -9.11
CA LYS A 35 8.96 16.46 -10.47
C LYS A 35 8.52 15.02 -10.71
N ASP A 36 8.55 14.21 -9.67
CA ASP A 36 8.10 12.81 -9.73
C ASP A 36 6.57 12.73 -9.86
N PHE A 37 5.85 13.63 -9.21
CA PHE A 37 4.38 13.65 -9.21
C PHE A 37 3.80 13.93 -10.60
N THR A 38 4.34 14.88 -11.35
CA THR A 38 3.92 15.19 -12.73
C THR A 38 4.18 14.02 -13.68
N ARG A 39 5.29 13.33 -13.54
CA ARG A 39 5.64 12.16 -14.33
C ARG A 39 4.71 10.98 -14.06
N ASP A 40 4.36 10.74 -12.80
CA ASP A 40 3.45 9.67 -12.41
C ASP A 40 2.01 9.98 -12.85
N GLU A 41 1.59 11.23 -12.81
CA GLU A 41 0.29 11.67 -13.33
C GLU A 41 0.18 11.48 -14.84
N GLU A 42 1.21 11.84 -15.60
CA GLU A 42 1.28 11.60 -17.05
C GLU A 42 1.28 10.10 -17.38
N ARG A 43 1.98 9.29 -16.58
CA ARG A 43 1.97 7.83 -16.71
C ARG A 43 0.59 7.26 -16.44
N LEU A 44 -0.08 7.72 -15.40
CA LEU A 44 -1.46 7.32 -15.08
C LEU A 44 -2.41 7.68 -16.22
N LYS A 45 -2.35 8.91 -16.74
CA LYS A 45 -3.17 9.34 -17.88
C LYS A 45 -2.96 8.45 -19.11
N ARG A 46 -1.72 8.06 -19.40
CA ARG A 46 -1.42 7.12 -20.51
C ARG A 46 -2.05 5.76 -20.27
N ILE A 47 -1.84 5.17 -19.07
CA ILE A 47 -2.41 3.87 -18.73
C ILE A 47 -3.94 3.89 -18.84
N VAL A 48 -4.59 4.94 -18.34
CA VAL A 48 -6.05 5.09 -18.43
C VAL A 48 -6.51 5.23 -19.89
N ALA A 49 -5.76 5.95 -20.72
CA ALA A 49 -6.08 6.11 -22.15
C ALA A 49 -5.90 4.80 -22.95
N GLU A 50 -5.04 3.90 -22.49
CA GLU A 50 -4.83 2.58 -23.10
C GLU A 50 -5.92 1.56 -22.73
N ILE A 51 -6.77 1.85 -21.73
CA ILE A 51 -7.88 0.98 -21.33
C ILE A 51 -8.99 1.11 -22.37
N GLY A 52 -9.07 0.12 -23.26
CA GLY A 52 -10.12 0.01 -24.27
C GLY A 52 -11.46 -0.43 -23.69
N ALA A 53 -12.52 -0.26 -24.49
CA ALA A 53 -13.81 -0.85 -24.17
C ALA A 53 -13.73 -2.38 -24.18
N PRO A 54 -14.44 -3.09 -23.28
CA PRO A 54 -14.47 -4.54 -23.29
C PRO A 54 -15.07 -5.07 -24.60
N ASP A 55 -14.52 -6.18 -25.10
CA ASP A 55 -14.99 -6.87 -26.30
C ASP A 55 -16.43 -7.41 -26.09
N SER A 56 -17.37 -6.79 -26.78
CA SER A 56 -18.80 -7.13 -26.68
C SER A 56 -19.11 -8.48 -27.30
N GLU A 57 -18.44 -8.84 -28.40
CA GLU A 57 -18.61 -10.13 -29.07
C GLU A 57 -18.12 -11.28 -28.21
N ALA A 58 -16.94 -11.12 -27.56
CA ALA A 58 -16.43 -12.11 -26.63
C ALA A 58 -17.36 -12.32 -25.43
N LYS A 59 -17.99 -11.25 -24.93
CA LYS A 59 -19.00 -11.34 -23.86
C LYS A 59 -20.21 -12.15 -24.28
N GLU A 60 -20.75 -11.91 -25.47
CA GLU A 60 -21.92 -12.60 -25.95
C GLU A 60 -21.61 -14.09 -26.16
N ARG A 61 -20.50 -14.42 -26.82
CA ARG A 61 -20.04 -15.82 -26.96
C ARG A 61 -19.81 -16.50 -25.60
N ALA A 62 -19.32 -15.79 -24.61
CA ALA A 62 -19.13 -16.34 -23.26
C ALA A 62 -20.46 -16.62 -22.58
N LYS A 63 -21.48 -15.79 -22.78
CA LYS A 63 -22.83 -15.97 -22.25
C LYS A 63 -23.49 -17.16 -22.91
N GLU A 64 -23.49 -17.25 -24.26
CA GLU A 64 -24.00 -18.39 -25.01
C GLU A 64 -23.36 -19.71 -24.55
N ARG A 65 -22.05 -19.70 -24.31
CA ARG A 65 -21.33 -20.82 -23.74
C ARG A 65 -21.85 -21.18 -22.35
N GLN A 66 -22.05 -20.20 -21.45
CA GLN A 66 -22.58 -20.46 -20.10
C GLN A 66 -23.97 -21.13 -20.17
N ASP A 67 -24.81 -20.69 -21.10
CA ASP A 67 -26.17 -21.21 -21.29
C ASP A 67 -26.17 -22.63 -21.90
N SER A 68 -25.13 -22.96 -22.68
CA SER A 68 -24.98 -24.31 -23.29
C SER A 68 -24.37 -25.36 -22.36
N LEU A 69 -23.89 -25.00 -21.19
CA LEU A 69 -23.30 -25.93 -20.23
C LEU A 69 -24.39 -26.77 -19.52
N ALA A 70 -24.06 -28.02 -19.21
CA ALA A 70 -24.93 -28.93 -18.47
C ALA A 70 -25.08 -28.52 -16.99
N LYS A 71 -25.72 -27.40 -16.76
CA LYS A 71 -26.02 -26.82 -15.44
C LYS A 71 -27.35 -26.08 -15.49
N VAL A 72 -27.98 -25.89 -14.33
CA VAL A 72 -29.12 -24.98 -14.25
C VAL A 72 -28.66 -23.55 -14.58
N PRO A 73 -29.32 -22.85 -15.53
CA PRO A 73 -28.97 -21.47 -15.84
C PRO A 73 -28.96 -20.60 -14.60
N GLY A 74 -27.89 -19.79 -14.42
CA GLY A 74 -27.72 -18.93 -13.28
C GLY A 74 -27.27 -19.59 -11.97
N SER A 75 -27.08 -20.93 -11.93
CA SER A 75 -26.76 -21.67 -10.71
C SER A 75 -25.43 -21.27 -10.07
N LEU A 76 -24.48 -20.74 -10.84
CA LEU A 76 -23.19 -20.25 -10.34
C LEU A 76 -23.22 -18.76 -9.97
N GLY A 77 -24.36 -18.07 -10.18
CA GLY A 77 -24.58 -16.70 -9.75
C GLY A 77 -23.53 -15.72 -10.28
N GLU A 78 -22.83 -15.02 -9.38
CA GLU A 78 -21.82 -14.02 -9.74
C GLU A 78 -20.62 -14.62 -10.50
N LEU A 79 -20.29 -15.88 -10.33
CA LEU A 79 -19.19 -16.52 -11.07
C LEU A 79 -19.45 -16.54 -12.58
N GLU A 80 -20.70 -16.70 -13.01
CA GLU A 80 -21.08 -16.62 -14.42
C GLU A 80 -20.85 -15.21 -14.96
N LYS A 81 -21.27 -14.18 -14.20
CA LYS A 81 -21.06 -12.77 -14.57
C LYS A 81 -19.57 -12.40 -14.63
N ILE A 82 -18.77 -12.91 -13.69
CA ILE A 82 -17.32 -12.72 -13.68
C ILE A 82 -16.70 -13.35 -14.93
N SER A 83 -17.08 -14.57 -15.30
CA SER A 83 -16.55 -15.25 -16.48
C SER A 83 -16.84 -14.49 -17.76
N VAL A 84 -18.05 -13.94 -17.91
CA VAL A 84 -18.44 -13.11 -19.05
C VAL A 84 -17.65 -11.79 -19.08
N LYS A 85 -17.45 -11.13 -17.93
CA LYS A 85 -16.62 -9.92 -17.84
C LYS A 85 -15.17 -10.22 -18.23
N MET A 86 -14.62 -11.34 -17.74
CA MET A 86 -13.26 -11.76 -18.09
C MET A 86 -13.09 -12.00 -19.58
N ALA A 87 -14.08 -12.66 -20.22
CA ALA A 87 -14.06 -12.84 -21.67
C ALA A 87 -14.01 -11.49 -22.41
N GLY A 88 -14.80 -10.51 -21.97
CA GLY A 88 -14.77 -9.17 -22.55
C GLY A 88 -13.45 -8.42 -22.35
N ILE A 89 -12.71 -8.66 -21.27
CA ILE A 89 -11.42 -8.04 -21.00
C ILE A 89 -10.31 -8.69 -21.83
N THR A 90 -10.33 -10.02 -21.97
CA THR A 90 -9.24 -10.78 -22.58
C THR A 90 -9.47 -11.13 -24.05
N GLY A 91 -10.70 -10.96 -24.56
CA GLY A 91 -11.15 -11.45 -25.88
C GLY A 91 -11.32 -12.97 -25.93
N ASN A 92 -11.08 -13.71 -24.85
CA ASN A 92 -11.10 -15.17 -24.82
C ASN A 92 -12.29 -15.70 -24.01
N VAL A 93 -13.09 -16.55 -24.62
CA VAL A 93 -14.26 -17.18 -23.97
C VAL A 93 -13.82 -18.23 -22.92
N THR A 94 -12.71 -18.90 -23.15
CA THR A 94 -12.18 -19.97 -22.29
C THR A 94 -10.68 -19.80 -22.07
N GLY A 95 -10.13 -20.54 -21.09
CA GLY A 95 -8.68 -20.53 -20.84
C GLY A 95 -8.16 -19.28 -20.13
N ASN A 96 -9.05 -18.44 -19.63
CA ASN A 96 -8.67 -17.29 -18.82
C ASN A 96 -7.97 -17.74 -17.53
N SER A 97 -6.76 -17.25 -17.31
CA SER A 97 -5.95 -17.59 -16.15
C SER A 97 -5.41 -16.33 -15.49
N LEU A 98 -5.61 -16.21 -14.19
CA LEU A 98 -5.03 -15.16 -13.36
C LEU A 98 -3.68 -15.66 -12.80
N LYS A 99 -2.64 -15.63 -13.62
CA LYS A 99 -1.32 -16.17 -13.27
C LYS A 99 -0.55 -15.32 -12.26
N LYS A 100 -0.82 -14.02 -12.24
CA LYS A 100 -0.18 -13.07 -11.34
C LYS A 100 -1.27 -12.34 -10.56
N GLN A 101 -1.29 -12.54 -9.26
CA GLN A 101 -2.27 -11.92 -8.38
C GLN A 101 -1.54 -11.21 -7.25
N CYS A 102 -2.04 -10.06 -6.85
CA CYS A 102 -1.49 -9.27 -5.76
C CYS A 102 -2.61 -8.64 -4.94
N VAL A 103 -2.43 -8.65 -3.63
CA VAL A 103 -3.24 -7.85 -2.70
C VAL A 103 -2.44 -6.60 -2.36
N ALA A 104 -2.92 -5.43 -2.79
CA ALA A 104 -2.34 -4.16 -2.40
C ALA A 104 -3.01 -3.65 -1.11
N LEU A 105 -2.20 -3.43 -0.09
CA LEU A 105 -2.61 -2.94 1.22
C LEU A 105 -2.09 -1.50 1.38
N PHE A 106 -3.01 -0.56 1.60
CA PHE A 106 -2.67 0.84 1.83
C PHE A 106 -2.91 1.16 3.30
N CYS A 107 -1.83 1.30 4.06
CA CYS A 107 -1.86 1.47 5.50
C CYS A 107 -1.71 2.94 5.87
N ALA A 108 -2.66 3.48 6.63
CA ALA A 108 -2.63 4.84 7.12
C ALA A 108 -3.44 4.97 8.43
N ASP A 109 -3.02 5.90 9.26
CA ASP A 109 -3.80 6.33 10.41
C ASP A 109 -4.71 7.50 10.06
N ASN A 110 -5.90 7.50 10.63
CA ASN A 110 -6.84 8.61 10.54
C ASN A 110 -6.86 9.39 11.85
N GLY A 111 -6.71 10.72 11.76
CA GLY A 111 -6.68 11.60 12.93
C GLY A 111 -7.96 11.54 13.79
N VAL A 112 -9.10 11.17 13.20
CA VAL A 112 -10.40 11.04 13.88
C VAL A 112 -10.40 10.06 15.06
N ILE A 113 -9.41 9.20 15.18
CA ILE A 113 -9.22 8.32 16.34
C ILE A 113 -9.09 9.10 17.66
N SER A 114 -8.55 10.32 17.62
CA SER A 114 -8.44 11.20 18.78
C SER A 114 -9.80 11.65 19.33
N GLU A 115 -10.86 11.57 18.54
CA GLU A 115 -12.24 11.89 18.92
C GLU A 115 -12.94 10.74 19.68
N GLY A 116 -12.23 9.63 19.94
CA GLY A 116 -12.76 8.50 20.68
C GLY A 116 -13.78 7.64 19.92
N VAL A 117 -13.85 7.77 18.62
CA VAL A 117 -14.81 7.01 17.77
C VAL A 117 -14.33 5.59 17.43
N ALA A 118 -13.07 5.26 17.70
CA ALA A 118 -12.52 3.94 17.41
C ALA A 118 -12.60 3.00 18.61
N SER A 119 -12.97 1.75 18.38
CA SER A 119 -12.99 0.68 19.38
C SER A 119 -11.61 0.11 19.72
N ALA A 120 -10.60 0.43 18.92
CA ALA A 120 -9.22 -0.07 19.06
C ALA A 120 -8.22 1.10 19.15
N PRO A 121 -7.10 0.95 19.87
CA PRO A 121 -6.08 1.98 19.95
C PRO A 121 -5.35 2.16 18.61
N ARG A 122 -4.81 3.36 18.38
CA ARG A 122 -4.09 3.71 17.14
C ARG A 122 -2.92 2.78 16.83
N SER A 123 -2.25 2.26 17.85
CA SER A 123 -1.14 1.30 17.71
C SER A 123 -1.50 0.00 16.97
N VAL A 124 -2.80 -0.28 16.79
CA VAL A 124 -3.25 -1.43 15.98
C VAL A 124 -2.85 -1.27 14.52
N THR A 125 -2.88 -0.05 13.96
CA THR A 125 -2.49 0.19 12.56
C THR A 125 -1.03 -0.20 12.33
N SER A 126 -0.10 0.31 13.14
CA SER A 126 1.32 0.00 13.00
C SER A 126 1.61 -1.49 13.24
N SER A 127 0.96 -2.09 14.25
CA SER A 127 1.11 -3.52 14.54
C SER A 127 0.62 -4.38 13.39
N GLN A 128 -0.52 -4.05 12.77
CA GLN A 128 -1.04 -4.80 11.62
C GLN A 128 -0.16 -4.64 10.39
N THR A 129 0.32 -3.41 10.11
CA THR A 129 1.25 -3.15 9.02
C THR A 129 2.50 -4.03 9.13
N VAL A 130 3.11 -4.12 10.32
CA VAL A 130 4.24 -5.03 10.56
C VAL A 130 3.83 -6.50 10.41
N ASN A 131 2.65 -6.88 10.88
CA ASN A 131 2.17 -8.26 10.81
C ASN A 131 1.84 -8.73 9.39
N PHE A 132 1.55 -7.83 8.44
CA PHE A 132 1.42 -8.19 7.01
C PHE A 132 2.73 -8.75 6.47
N THR A 133 3.88 -8.17 6.83
CA THR A 133 5.20 -8.67 6.40
C THR A 133 5.48 -10.08 6.93
N ARG A 134 4.94 -10.40 8.10
CA ARG A 134 5.07 -11.72 8.75
C ARG A 134 4.07 -12.76 8.24
N ARG A 135 3.13 -12.33 7.40
CA ARG A 135 2.04 -13.16 6.85
C ARG A 135 1.17 -13.85 7.92
N ILE A 136 0.87 -13.14 9.02
CA ILE A 136 0.09 -13.67 10.17
C ILE A 136 -1.25 -12.97 10.38
N THR A 137 -1.57 -11.97 9.57
CA THR A 137 -2.91 -11.36 9.57
C THR A 137 -3.89 -12.19 8.74
N GLY A 138 -5.19 -11.98 8.89
CA GLY A 138 -6.21 -12.70 8.14
C GLY A 138 -5.97 -12.68 6.63
N VAL A 139 -5.83 -11.47 6.05
CA VAL A 139 -5.61 -11.31 4.60
C VAL A 139 -4.26 -11.88 4.15
N SER A 140 -3.20 -11.69 4.93
CA SER A 140 -1.87 -12.16 4.55
C SER A 140 -1.72 -13.68 4.68
N SER A 141 -2.43 -14.29 5.63
CA SER A 141 -2.49 -15.75 5.77
C SER A 141 -3.24 -16.38 4.60
N GLN A 142 -4.37 -15.79 4.18
CA GLN A 142 -5.11 -16.23 3.02
C GLN A 142 -4.29 -16.07 1.73
N ALA A 143 -3.66 -14.91 1.53
CA ALA A 143 -2.78 -14.67 0.39
C ALA A 143 -1.65 -15.71 0.33
N ARG A 144 -1.04 -16.03 1.47
CA ARG A 144 -0.02 -17.10 1.56
C ARG A 144 -0.57 -18.46 1.13
N TYR A 145 -1.77 -18.81 1.59
CA TYR A 145 -2.40 -20.09 1.27
C TYR A 145 -2.68 -20.23 -0.23
N PHE A 146 -3.13 -19.16 -0.89
CA PHE A 146 -3.45 -19.16 -2.31
C PHE A 146 -2.25 -18.79 -3.22
N GLY A 147 -1.05 -18.57 -2.66
CA GLY A 147 0.13 -18.16 -3.44
C GLY A 147 0.01 -16.77 -4.06
N ILE A 148 -0.76 -15.87 -3.42
CA ILE A 148 -0.99 -14.50 -3.85
C ILE A 148 0.07 -13.59 -3.22
N ASP A 149 0.64 -12.69 -4.00
CA ASP A 149 1.59 -11.70 -3.54
C ASP A 149 0.91 -10.61 -2.70
N ILE A 150 1.66 -10.00 -1.80
CA ILE A 150 1.21 -8.85 -1.00
C ILE A 150 2.13 -7.68 -1.29
N LEU A 151 1.51 -6.55 -1.62
CA LEU A 151 2.15 -5.24 -1.67
C LEU A 151 1.64 -4.44 -0.49
N ASP A 152 2.50 -4.21 0.49
CA ASP A 152 2.20 -3.44 1.71
C ASP A 152 2.77 -2.03 1.58
N ILE A 153 1.92 -1.01 1.65
CA ILE A 153 2.24 0.38 1.36
C ILE A 153 1.92 1.24 2.57
N ASP A 154 2.94 1.82 3.19
CA ASP A 154 2.77 2.83 4.24
C ASP A 154 2.44 4.19 3.60
N MET A 155 1.17 4.58 3.65
CA MET A 155 0.66 5.86 3.16
C MET A 155 0.66 6.95 4.24
N GLY A 156 0.79 6.58 5.51
CA GLY A 156 0.74 7.53 6.62
C GLY A 156 0.47 6.87 7.98
N VAL A 157 1.11 5.74 8.26
CA VAL A 157 1.12 5.15 9.60
C VAL A 157 1.85 6.10 10.54
N ALA A 158 1.23 6.46 11.67
CA ALA A 158 1.75 7.50 12.56
C ALA A 158 2.97 7.04 13.37
N ASP A 159 3.01 5.77 13.72
CA ASP A 159 4.14 5.18 14.45
C ASP A 159 5.32 4.90 13.51
N ASP A 160 6.52 4.86 14.06
CA ASP A 160 7.71 4.49 13.31
C ASP A 160 7.75 2.99 13.05
N ILE A 161 7.86 2.63 11.77
CA ILE A 161 8.03 1.25 11.35
C ILE A 161 9.53 0.92 11.27
N PRO A 162 9.98 -0.26 11.75
CA PRO A 162 11.37 -0.66 11.67
C PRO A 162 11.92 -0.58 10.25
N LYS A 163 13.05 0.11 10.06
CA LYS A 163 13.65 0.39 8.75
C LYS A 163 14.00 -0.87 7.96
N GLU A 164 14.35 -1.94 8.65
CA GLU A 164 14.64 -3.25 8.06
C GLU A 164 13.44 -3.89 7.37
N LEU A 165 12.22 -3.50 7.74
CA LEU A 165 10.98 -3.94 7.11
C LEU A 165 10.55 -3.05 5.95
N CYS A 166 11.18 -1.88 5.78
CA CYS A 166 10.83 -0.91 4.75
C CYS A 166 11.67 -1.07 3.48
N THR A 167 11.11 -0.63 2.36
CA THR A 167 11.80 -0.51 1.07
C THR A 167 11.26 0.67 0.29
N ASP A 168 12.11 1.34 -0.48
CA ASP A 168 11.71 2.40 -1.41
C ASP A 168 11.37 1.85 -2.81
N LYS A 169 11.60 0.56 -3.03
CA LYS A 169 11.40 -0.10 -4.32
C LYS A 169 10.21 -1.03 -4.27
N MET A 170 9.30 -0.84 -5.21
CA MET A 170 8.34 -1.89 -5.56
C MET A 170 9.12 -2.97 -6.32
N THR A 171 9.33 -4.11 -5.69
CA THR A 171 10.01 -5.22 -6.34
C THR A 171 8.99 -6.09 -7.06
N ASP A 172 9.17 -6.27 -8.37
CA ASP A 172 8.37 -7.18 -9.20
C ASP A 172 8.77 -8.66 -9.05
N GLU A 173 9.61 -8.97 -8.08
CA GLU A 173 10.14 -10.32 -7.91
C GLU A 173 9.11 -11.21 -7.22
N HIS A 174 8.44 -12.00 -8.04
CA HIS A 174 7.54 -13.06 -7.62
C HIS A 174 8.35 -14.26 -7.14
N GLY A 175 8.22 -14.61 -5.89
CA GLY A 175 8.76 -15.86 -5.38
C GLY A 175 9.51 -15.73 -4.06
N GLY A 176 8.79 -15.91 -2.95
CA GLY A 176 9.40 -16.23 -1.66
C GLY A 176 10.12 -15.08 -0.94
N ILE A 177 10.13 -13.87 -1.49
CA ILE A 177 10.75 -12.72 -0.86
C ILE A 177 9.89 -12.27 0.33
N PRO A 178 10.49 -11.95 1.48
CA PRO A 178 9.75 -11.39 2.59
C PRO A 178 9.05 -10.11 2.13
N VAL A 179 7.74 -10.02 2.38
CA VAL A 179 6.94 -8.83 2.12
C VAL A 179 7.62 -7.66 2.82
N LYS A 180 7.98 -6.63 2.07
CA LYS A 180 8.54 -5.39 2.61
C LYS A 180 7.52 -4.27 2.45
N ILE A 181 7.52 -3.36 3.41
CA ILE A 181 6.64 -2.20 3.42
C ILE A 181 7.24 -1.13 2.51
N VAL A 182 6.49 -0.75 1.49
CA VAL A 182 6.88 0.38 0.61
C VAL A 182 6.51 1.68 1.31
N ASN A 183 7.50 2.47 1.68
CA ASN A 183 7.27 3.76 2.32
C ASN A 183 6.85 4.80 1.28
N ARG A 184 5.60 5.28 1.39
CA ARG A 184 5.00 6.34 0.59
C ARG A 184 4.29 7.36 1.48
N LYS A 185 4.80 7.60 2.69
CA LYS A 185 4.21 8.58 3.61
C LYS A 185 4.04 9.92 2.88
N ILE A 186 2.80 10.31 2.71
CA ILE A 186 2.45 11.63 2.21
C ILE A 186 2.83 12.62 3.29
N ALA A 187 3.65 13.62 2.94
CA ALA A 187 4.16 14.60 3.89
C ALA A 187 3.03 15.18 4.76
N ALA A 188 3.33 15.32 5.99
CA ALA A 188 2.64 15.85 7.19
C ALA A 188 1.23 16.50 7.10
N GLY A 189 0.69 16.80 5.93
CA GLY A 189 -0.64 17.42 5.77
C GLY A 189 -1.83 16.52 6.14
N THR A 190 -1.66 15.21 6.10
CA THR A 190 -2.72 14.24 6.45
C THR A 190 -2.77 13.92 7.95
N ARG A 191 -1.83 14.42 8.74
CA ARG A 191 -1.83 14.20 10.20
C ARG A 191 -2.81 15.10 10.97
N ASN A 192 -3.40 16.09 10.31
CA ASN A 192 -4.26 17.12 10.92
C ASN A 192 -5.69 17.11 10.34
N LEU A 193 -6.15 16.00 9.81
CA LEU A 193 -7.55 15.80 9.48
C LEU A 193 -8.21 14.95 10.54
#